data_a6b151d6ecacba46f7e5c309e249af14
#
_entry.id   a6b151d6ecacba46f7e5c309e249af14
#
_cell.length_a   1.000
_cell.length_b   1.000
_cell.length_c   1.000
_cell.angle_alpha   90.00
_cell.angle_beta   90.00
_cell.angle_gamma   90.00
#
_symmetry.space_group_name_H-M   'P 1'
#
loop_
_entity.id
_entity.type
_entity.pdbx_description
1 polymer ?
#
loop_
_entity_poly.entity_id
_entity_poly.type
_entity_poly.pdbx_seq_one_letter_code
_entity_poly.pdbx_strand_id
1 'polypeptide(L)'
;MDEAAMSDRAEWEAETIWEIGASGEEVEALARDLGVSPLLGELLAERGYRDPAEASRFLQPRLSELEDPFQLTGLRQASERLREAIARRQWTLVYGDYDVDGVSSTALLVRALRLLGVPVTAFIPERASEGYGLTRKGLERAFRLVHRERERLGPGGKGTPDLVVAVDCGTTSVEELAWLEEEGVEALVVDHHQPAGRWPRACAIVNPHQDGRGSHLASVGLVFKLLHGLLKLEPGYRERLVLREELDLVALGTIGDVVPLTGDNRILVARGLEQLGRRRLPGLRALASVSNVGEKPTVDDVAFRLAPRLNASGRLDDAMESLHLLLTDSTSEAEEGALSLHRKNLQRRLVERQMLEEALGVLEKEPSALTSGAIVVGKRGWHAGVAGVVASRLLKRFHRLVAVVAFDESGEGKGSARGIPGMSIVEGLRVAAAHLEKFGGHDLAAGFSVREENLPAFRASLAGWVKREGSPELFRKRLKITRELPLSAAGLPLYDELERLAPFGAGNARPLFAFPTLSLERPPVQARGCTRMLLRSGDARCEAFAFDLAVSRVIPGRFQIAGHLDWDALGKRIRVRIVDWRAEPGGCLRSATIE
;
A
#
# COMPACT_ATOMS: atom_id res chain seq x y z
N MET A 1 -33.37 9.50 18.89
CA MET A 1 -32.85 8.39 18.06
C MET A 1 -32.93 7.14 18.91
N ASP A 2 -33.75 6.18 18.47
CA ASP A 2 -34.18 5.01 19.24
C ASP A 2 -33.05 4.12 19.76
N GLU A 3 -33.12 3.72 21.02
CA GLU A 3 -32.23 2.72 21.65
C GLU A 3 -32.24 1.37 20.91
N ALA A 4 -33.35 1.00 20.27
CA ALA A 4 -33.47 -0.20 19.46
C ALA A 4 -32.55 -0.17 18.19
N ALA A 5 -32.48 0.96 17.49
CA ALA A 5 -31.60 1.14 16.33
C ALA A 5 -30.10 1.13 16.68
N MET A 6 -29.79 1.27 17.98
CA MET A 6 -28.44 1.24 18.51
C MET A 6 -28.00 -0.15 18.99
N SER A 7 -28.94 -1.03 19.38
CA SER A 7 -28.69 -2.43 19.71
C SER A 7 -28.34 -3.25 18.45
N ASP A 8 -29.05 -3.04 17.36
CA ASP A 8 -28.83 -3.74 16.08
C ASP A 8 -27.46 -3.44 15.44
N ARG A 9 -26.85 -2.27 15.71
CA ARG A 9 -25.50 -1.96 15.17
C ARG A 9 -24.38 -2.80 15.78
N ALA A 10 -24.54 -3.26 17.01
CA ALA A 10 -23.55 -4.08 17.71
C ALA A 10 -23.57 -5.56 17.25
N GLU A 11 -24.71 -6.06 16.76
CA GLU A 11 -24.87 -7.44 16.30
C GLU A 11 -24.17 -7.72 14.95
N TRP A 12 -23.79 -6.69 14.20
CA TRP A 12 -23.24 -6.84 12.84
C TRP A 12 -21.71 -6.68 12.75
N GLU A 13 -21.06 -6.26 13.82
CA GLU A 13 -19.60 -6.29 13.91
C GLU A 13 -19.19 -7.73 14.18
N ALA A 14 -18.46 -8.34 13.24
CA ALA A 14 -18.00 -9.72 13.38
C ALA A 14 -17.17 -9.86 14.66
N GLU A 15 -17.55 -10.81 15.53
CA GLU A 15 -16.78 -11.13 16.73
C GLU A 15 -15.34 -11.44 16.38
N THR A 16 -14.39 -10.71 16.97
CA THR A 16 -12.97 -10.87 16.69
C THR A 16 -12.41 -12.01 17.53
N ILE A 17 -11.85 -13.02 16.87
CA ILE A 17 -11.17 -14.12 17.53
C ILE A 17 -9.72 -13.69 17.81
N TRP A 18 -9.30 -13.74 19.08
CA TRP A 18 -7.92 -13.51 19.47
C TRP A 18 -7.16 -14.81 19.49
N GLU A 19 -6.13 -14.91 18.64
CA GLU A 19 -5.21 -16.03 18.59
C GLU A 19 -3.89 -15.62 19.28
N ILE A 20 -3.70 -16.07 20.52
CA ILE A 20 -2.53 -15.69 21.32
C ILE A 20 -1.42 -16.73 21.10
N GLY A 21 -0.24 -16.26 20.68
CA GLY A 21 0.95 -17.11 20.53
C GLY A 21 1.43 -17.69 21.85
N ALA A 22 1.99 -18.89 21.78
CA ALA A 22 2.63 -19.57 22.92
C ALA A 22 4.16 -19.53 22.76
N SER A 23 4.90 -19.46 23.86
CA SER A 23 6.37 -19.54 23.86
C SER A 23 6.86 -20.96 23.58
N GLY A 24 7.96 -21.10 22.81
CA GLY A 24 8.64 -22.36 22.54
C GLY A 24 10.07 -22.40 23.11
N GLU A 25 10.52 -23.55 23.57
CA GLU A 25 11.85 -23.75 24.22
C GLU A 25 13.06 -23.51 23.28
N GLU A 26 12.90 -23.72 21.97
CA GLU A 26 13.97 -23.53 20.96
C GLU A 26 14.42 -22.05 20.81
N VAL A 27 13.66 -21.12 21.34
CA VAL A 27 13.85 -19.68 21.17
C VAL A 27 14.93 -19.10 22.10
N GLU A 28 15.15 -19.73 23.26
CA GLU A 28 16.12 -19.23 24.24
C GLU A 28 17.58 -19.32 23.73
N ALA A 29 17.89 -20.31 22.89
CA ALA A 29 19.22 -20.44 22.29
C ALA A 29 19.46 -19.28 21.30
N LEU A 30 18.52 -19.01 20.41
CA LEU A 30 18.60 -17.90 19.45
C LEU A 30 18.75 -16.54 20.15
N ALA A 31 17.99 -16.32 21.22
CA ALA A 31 18.05 -15.08 21.99
C ALA A 31 19.43 -14.87 22.64
N ARG A 32 20.01 -15.93 23.20
CA ARG A 32 21.37 -15.91 23.81
C ARG A 32 22.45 -15.63 22.76
N ASP A 33 22.40 -16.30 21.61
CA ASP A 33 23.37 -16.15 20.52
C ASP A 33 23.37 -14.73 19.94
N LEU A 34 22.22 -14.09 19.89
CA LEU A 34 22.03 -12.73 19.39
C LEU A 34 22.22 -11.64 20.48
N GLY A 35 22.29 -12.01 21.77
CA GLY A 35 22.32 -11.05 22.86
C GLY A 35 21.06 -10.19 22.95
N VAL A 36 19.90 -10.80 22.76
CA VAL A 36 18.59 -10.14 22.79
C VAL A 36 17.70 -10.76 23.87
N SER A 37 16.56 -10.12 24.19
CA SER A 37 15.58 -10.71 25.10
C SER A 37 14.96 -11.98 24.53
N PRO A 38 14.46 -12.88 25.40
CA PRO A 38 13.70 -14.05 24.95
C PRO A 38 12.52 -13.68 24.05
N LEU A 39 11.81 -12.57 24.35
CA LEU A 39 10.70 -12.09 23.53
C LEU A 39 11.15 -11.70 22.12
N LEU A 40 12.26 -10.99 21.95
CA LEU A 40 12.76 -10.63 20.63
C LEU A 40 13.24 -11.86 19.86
N GLY A 41 13.87 -12.84 20.53
CA GLY A 41 14.24 -14.12 19.94
C GLY A 41 13.00 -14.89 19.42
N GLU A 42 11.93 -14.92 20.21
CA GLU A 42 10.65 -15.51 19.82
C GLU A 42 10.04 -14.82 18.60
N LEU A 43 10.00 -13.49 18.61
CA LEU A 43 9.51 -12.70 17.49
C LEU A 43 10.30 -12.90 16.20
N LEU A 44 11.59 -13.14 16.27
CA LEU A 44 12.43 -13.51 15.12
C LEU A 44 12.11 -14.92 14.61
N ALA A 45 11.99 -15.89 15.53
CA ALA A 45 11.66 -17.28 15.19
C ALA A 45 10.26 -17.40 14.55
N GLU A 46 9.26 -16.65 15.04
CA GLU A 46 7.92 -16.57 14.46
C GLU A 46 7.94 -16.01 13.02
N ARG A 47 8.90 -15.14 12.70
CA ARG A 47 9.14 -14.59 11.36
C ARG A 47 9.95 -15.52 10.45
N GLY A 48 10.32 -16.70 10.97
CA GLY A 48 11.10 -17.69 10.23
C GLY A 48 12.63 -17.55 10.38
N TYR A 49 13.13 -16.56 11.12
CA TYR A 49 14.57 -16.36 11.36
C TYR A 49 15.03 -17.20 12.55
N ARG A 50 15.46 -18.45 12.29
CA ARG A 50 15.96 -19.38 13.31
C ARG A 50 17.49 -19.48 13.32
N ASP A 51 18.13 -19.15 12.20
CA ASP A 51 19.60 -19.06 12.11
C ASP A 51 20.09 -17.71 12.65
N PRO A 52 21.07 -17.67 13.58
CA PRO A 52 21.57 -16.44 14.18
C PRO A 52 22.14 -15.45 13.16
N ALA A 53 22.79 -15.92 12.09
CA ALA A 53 23.35 -15.04 11.07
C ALA A 53 22.25 -14.39 10.22
N GLU A 54 21.20 -15.14 9.86
CA GLU A 54 20.04 -14.60 9.16
C GLU A 54 19.25 -13.61 10.03
N ALA A 55 19.04 -13.95 11.32
CA ALA A 55 18.39 -13.07 12.26
C ALA A 55 19.19 -11.77 12.48
N SER A 56 20.53 -11.84 12.56
CA SER A 56 21.39 -10.66 12.65
C SER A 56 21.28 -9.77 11.41
N ARG A 57 21.26 -10.34 10.20
CA ARG A 57 21.02 -9.60 8.94
C ARG A 57 19.65 -8.93 8.95
N PHE A 58 18.62 -9.63 9.40
CA PHE A 58 17.28 -9.04 9.52
C PHE A 58 17.25 -7.85 10.47
N LEU A 59 17.92 -7.94 11.63
CA LEU A 59 18.00 -6.85 12.62
C LEU A 59 18.85 -5.66 12.14
N GLN A 60 19.81 -5.88 11.26
CA GLN A 60 20.75 -4.87 10.77
C GLN A 60 20.82 -4.88 9.23
N PRO A 61 19.74 -4.46 8.51
CA PRO A 61 19.73 -4.48 7.06
C PRO A 61 20.82 -3.59 6.47
N ARG A 62 21.68 -4.13 5.57
CA ARG A 62 22.82 -3.42 4.94
C ARG A 62 22.70 -3.48 3.42
N LEU A 63 23.03 -2.38 2.73
CA LEU A 63 23.03 -2.34 1.26
C LEU A 63 24.02 -3.33 0.61
N SER A 64 25.07 -3.71 1.33
CA SER A 64 26.04 -4.73 0.87
C SER A 64 25.46 -6.14 0.85
N GLU A 65 24.31 -6.36 1.47
CA GLU A 65 23.61 -7.66 1.54
C GLU A 65 22.49 -7.80 0.51
N LEU A 66 22.29 -6.77 -0.33
CA LEU A 66 21.38 -6.85 -1.46
C LEU A 66 21.80 -7.99 -2.39
N GLU A 67 20.84 -8.79 -2.81
CA GLU A 67 21.06 -9.85 -3.80
C GLU A 67 21.65 -9.29 -5.09
N ASP A 68 22.46 -10.12 -5.79
CA ASP A 68 23.02 -9.73 -7.08
C ASP A 68 21.86 -9.43 -8.06
N PRO A 69 21.81 -8.22 -8.66
CA PRO A 69 20.74 -7.84 -9.58
C PRO A 69 20.60 -8.83 -10.76
N PHE A 70 21.69 -9.45 -11.19
CA PHE A 70 21.69 -10.38 -12.31
C PHE A 70 21.09 -11.76 -11.99
N GLN A 71 20.65 -12.00 -10.75
CA GLN A 71 19.84 -13.16 -10.43
C GLN A 71 18.39 -13.03 -10.91
N LEU A 72 17.92 -11.80 -11.17
CA LEU A 72 16.60 -11.56 -11.76
C LEU A 72 16.66 -11.80 -13.27
N THR A 73 15.76 -12.67 -13.77
CA THR A 73 15.67 -12.97 -15.20
C THR A 73 15.41 -11.69 -16.02
N GLY A 74 16.09 -11.58 -17.15
CA GLY A 74 16.01 -10.42 -18.03
C GLY A 74 16.80 -9.19 -17.58
N LEU A 75 17.25 -9.11 -16.32
CA LEU A 75 17.84 -7.87 -15.79
C LEU A 75 19.21 -7.58 -16.41
N ARG A 76 20.03 -8.60 -16.67
CA ARG A 76 21.31 -8.40 -17.39
C ARG A 76 21.05 -7.83 -18.79
N GLN A 77 20.15 -8.44 -19.54
CA GLN A 77 19.79 -8.00 -20.90
C GLN A 77 19.22 -6.57 -20.89
N ALA A 78 18.34 -6.26 -19.94
CA ALA A 78 17.79 -4.91 -19.76
C ALA A 78 18.89 -3.89 -19.44
N SER A 79 19.85 -4.24 -18.56
CA SER A 79 20.97 -3.36 -18.20
C SER A 79 21.91 -3.12 -19.37
N GLU A 80 22.20 -4.14 -20.18
CA GLU A 80 23.02 -4.03 -21.40
C GLU A 80 22.33 -3.16 -22.44
N ARG A 81 21.01 -3.33 -22.64
CA ARG A 81 20.24 -2.50 -23.58
C ARG A 81 20.17 -1.05 -23.12
N LEU A 82 20.00 -0.81 -21.81
CA LEU A 82 20.00 0.55 -21.25
C LEU A 82 21.39 1.21 -21.39
N ARG A 83 22.48 0.46 -21.16
CA ARG A 83 23.84 0.92 -21.38
C ARG A 83 24.07 1.35 -22.84
N GLU A 84 23.54 0.57 -23.79
CA GLU A 84 23.62 0.92 -25.22
C GLU A 84 22.85 2.21 -25.53
N ALA A 85 21.64 2.37 -24.99
CA ALA A 85 20.86 3.59 -25.15
C ALA A 85 21.60 4.84 -24.60
N ILE A 86 22.27 4.70 -23.45
CA ILE A 86 23.09 5.78 -22.86
C ILE A 86 24.30 6.09 -23.75
N ALA A 87 25.05 5.08 -24.19
CA ALA A 87 26.24 5.26 -25.02
C ALA A 87 25.92 5.92 -26.37
N ARG A 88 24.78 5.58 -26.96
CA ARG A 88 24.29 6.15 -28.23
C ARG A 88 23.46 7.42 -28.07
N ARG A 89 23.22 7.87 -26.84
CA ARG A 89 22.35 9.03 -26.51
C ARG A 89 20.96 8.90 -27.15
N GLN A 90 20.40 7.68 -27.16
CA GLN A 90 19.08 7.41 -27.72
C GLN A 90 17.98 8.10 -26.92
N TRP A 91 16.99 8.66 -27.63
CA TRP A 91 15.84 9.28 -26.96
C TRP A 91 14.99 8.22 -26.30
N THR A 92 14.93 8.26 -24.99
CA THR A 92 14.24 7.25 -24.19
C THR A 92 12.92 7.82 -23.66
N LEU A 93 11.80 7.13 -23.92
CA LEU A 93 10.53 7.38 -23.27
C LEU A 93 10.40 6.46 -22.05
N VAL A 94 10.28 7.03 -20.85
CA VAL A 94 9.91 6.28 -19.65
C VAL A 94 8.41 6.43 -19.44
N TYR A 95 7.70 5.32 -19.59
CA TYR A 95 6.24 5.23 -19.46
C TYR A 95 5.90 4.50 -18.17
N GLY A 96 5.27 5.20 -17.20
CA GLY A 96 4.92 4.65 -15.89
C GLY A 96 3.42 4.46 -15.69
N ASP A 97 3.06 3.88 -14.53
CA ASP A 97 1.69 3.85 -14.07
C ASP A 97 1.36 5.05 -13.14
N TYR A 98 0.08 5.29 -12.89
CA TYR A 98 -0.43 6.49 -12.20
C TYR A 98 -0.32 6.44 -10.67
N ASP A 99 -0.04 5.30 -10.08
CA ASP A 99 0.09 5.18 -8.63
C ASP A 99 1.50 5.53 -8.12
N VAL A 100 1.68 5.48 -6.81
CA VAL A 100 2.94 5.94 -6.21
C VAL A 100 4.12 5.04 -6.58
N ASP A 101 3.94 3.75 -6.88
CA ASP A 101 5.03 2.89 -7.34
C ASP A 101 5.43 3.26 -8.76
N GLY A 102 4.46 3.38 -9.68
CA GLY A 102 4.70 3.82 -11.06
C GLY A 102 5.31 5.21 -11.14
N VAL A 103 4.78 6.18 -10.36
CA VAL A 103 5.33 7.55 -10.28
C VAL A 103 6.75 7.55 -9.76
N SER A 104 7.04 6.80 -8.68
CA SER A 104 8.38 6.72 -8.08
C SER A 104 9.38 5.99 -8.99
N SER A 105 8.94 4.92 -9.66
CA SER A 105 9.70 4.17 -10.65
C SER A 105 10.11 5.05 -11.83
N THR A 106 9.14 5.81 -12.35
CA THR A 106 9.37 6.77 -13.44
C THR A 106 10.34 7.87 -13.00
N ALA A 107 10.11 8.47 -11.83
CA ALA A 107 10.99 9.52 -11.31
C ALA A 107 12.43 9.01 -11.12
N LEU A 108 12.60 7.84 -10.51
CA LEU A 108 13.93 7.24 -10.29
C LEU A 108 14.68 7.03 -11.61
N LEU A 109 14.04 6.40 -12.60
CA LEU A 109 14.69 6.11 -13.88
C LEU A 109 14.99 7.38 -14.68
N VAL A 110 14.04 8.33 -14.75
CA VAL A 110 14.22 9.60 -15.44
C VAL A 110 15.35 10.43 -14.84
N ARG A 111 15.43 10.50 -13.50
CA ARG A 111 16.52 11.18 -12.81
C ARG A 111 17.87 10.54 -13.12
N ALA A 112 17.96 9.21 -13.07
CA ALA A 112 19.17 8.48 -13.38
C ALA A 112 19.63 8.73 -14.83
N LEU A 113 18.71 8.65 -15.80
CA LEU A 113 19.01 8.90 -17.22
C LEU A 113 19.46 10.35 -17.48
N ARG A 114 18.81 11.34 -16.84
CA ARG A 114 19.23 12.75 -16.91
C ARG A 114 20.64 12.97 -16.38
N LEU A 115 20.97 12.38 -15.21
CA LEU A 115 22.33 12.43 -14.64
C LEU A 115 23.36 11.80 -15.57
N LEU A 116 22.99 10.76 -16.32
CA LEU A 116 23.85 10.10 -17.31
C LEU A 116 23.87 10.80 -18.67
N GLY A 117 23.08 11.87 -18.86
CA GLY A 117 23.08 12.71 -20.06
C GLY A 117 22.28 12.16 -21.23
N VAL A 118 21.28 11.35 -20.96
CA VAL A 118 20.37 10.77 -21.96
C VAL A 118 19.18 11.72 -22.17
N PRO A 119 18.77 12.00 -23.41
CA PRO A 119 17.50 12.69 -23.67
C PRO A 119 16.34 11.76 -23.27
N VAL A 120 15.51 12.23 -22.34
CA VAL A 120 14.46 11.40 -21.74
C VAL A 120 13.17 12.18 -21.60
N THR A 121 12.08 11.61 -22.11
CA THR A 121 10.72 12.04 -21.88
C THR A 121 10.06 11.15 -20.82
N ALA A 122 9.41 11.77 -19.86
CA ALA A 122 8.65 11.08 -18.81
C ALA A 122 7.16 11.15 -19.12
N PHE A 123 6.44 10.05 -18.94
CA PHE A 123 5.00 10.01 -19.23
C PHE A 123 4.26 9.07 -18.27
N ILE A 124 3.10 9.53 -17.80
CA ILE A 124 2.13 8.74 -17.05
C ILE A 124 0.76 8.92 -17.71
N PRO A 125 0.01 7.83 -17.95
CA PRO A 125 -1.30 7.90 -18.58
C PRO A 125 -2.37 8.47 -17.64
N GLU A 126 -3.41 9.07 -18.20
CA GLU A 126 -4.61 9.47 -17.49
C GLU A 126 -5.57 8.30 -17.35
N ARG A 127 -5.79 7.83 -16.11
CA ARG A 127 -6.63 6.67 -15.83
C ARG A 127 -8.04 6.77 -16.39
N ALA A 128 -8.62 7.97 -16.40
CA ALA A 128 -10.02 8.17 -16.80
C ALA A 128 -10.21 8.04 -18.31
N SER A 129 -9.29 8.63 -19.11
CA SER A 129 -9.39 8.77 -20.57
C SER A 129 -8.61 7.72 -21.35
N GLU A 130 -7.50 7.22 -20.79
CA GLU A 130 -6.56 6.32 -21.46
C GLU A 130 -6.57 4.90 -20.90
N GLY A 131 -7.06 4.69 -19.67
CA GLY A 131 -7.15 3.39 -19.03
C GLY A 131 -5.99 3.11 -18.06
N TYR A 132 -5.77 1.83 -17.79
CA TYR A 132 -4.74 1.33 -16.88
C TYR A 132 -3.56 0.76 -17.66
N GLY A 133 -2.35 1.03 -17.18
CA GLY A 133 -1.12 0.46 -17.70
C GLY A 133 -0.70 1.00 -19.05
N LEU A 134 0.08 0.22 -19.79
CA LEU A 134 0.52 0.57 -21.14
C LEU A 134 -0.64 0.42 -22.13
N THR A 135 -1.10 1.52 -22.71
CA THR A 135 -2.22 1.54 -23.65
C THR A 135 -1.83 2.24 -24.93
N ARG A 136 -2.47 1.86 -26.06
CA ARG A 136 -2.22 2.49 -27.34
C ARG A 136 -2.48 4.00 -27.33
N LYS A 137 -3.60 4.44 -26.74
CA LYS A 137 -3.93 5.88 -26.61
C LYS A 137 -2.87 6.65 -25.82
N GLY A 138 -2.40 6.05 -24.70
CA GLY A 138 -1.33 6.62 -23.90
C GLY A 138 -0.01 6.73 -24.66
N LEU A 139 0.39 5.68 -25.39
CA LEU A 139 1.59 5.68 -26.23
C LEU A 139 1.54 6.73 -27.33
N GLU A 140 0.41 6.87 -28.03
CA GLU A 140 0.23 7.89 -29.04
C GLU A 140 0.35 9.32 -28.46
N ARG A 141 -0.20 9.57 -27.26
CA ARG A 141 -0.04 10.87 -26.56
C ARG A 141 1.42 11.08 -26.12
N ALA A 142 2.06 10.04 -25.61
CA ALA A 142 3.47 10.09 -25.22
C ALA A 142 4.39 10.37 -26.43
N PHE A 143 4.12 9.78 -27.59
CA PHE A 143 4.89 10.05 -28.82
C PHE A 143 4.72 11.50 -29.31
N ARG A 144 3.51 12.06 -29.21
CA ARG A 144 3.31 13.50 -29.49
C ARG A 144 4.10 14.39 -28.52
N LEU A 145 4.28 13.96 -27.25
CA LEU A 145 5.13 14.67 -26.30
C LEU A 145 6.61 14.57 -26.68
N VAL A 146 7.10 13.36 -26.99
CA VAL A 146 8.47 13.14 -27.50
C VAL A 146 8.76 14.00 -28.72
N HIS A 147 7.84 14.01 -29.68
CA HIS A 147 8.00 14.83 -30.89
C HIS A 147 8.15 16.32 -30.58
N ARG A 148 7.29 16.87 -29.72
CA ARG A 148 7.36 18.29 -29.29
C ARG A 148 8.66 18.60 -28.53
N GLU A 149 9.15 17.71 -27.69
CA GLU A 149 10.39 17.89 -26.95
C GLU A 149 11.61 17.83 -27.88
N ARG A 150 11.62 16.91 -28.85
CA ARG A 150 12.67 16.84 -29.88
C ARG A 150 12.73 18.09 -30.76
N GLU A 151 11.60 18.60 -31.21
CA GLU A 151 11.53 19.81 -32.04
C GLU A 151 12.10 21.05 -31.33
N ARG A 152 11.95 21.17 -29.99
CA ARG A 152 12.53 22.24 -29.20
C ARG A 152 14.07 22.22 -29.18
N LEU A 153 14.68 21.05 -29.40
CA LEU A 153 16.15 20.89 -29.41
C LEU A 153 16.76 21.00 -30.81
N GLY A 154 15.92 20.96 -31.86
CA GLY A 154 16.35 21.15 -33.25
C GLY A 154 15.41 20.42 -34.23
N PRO A 155 15.16 21.00 -35.42
CA PRO A 155 14.28 20.41 -36.43
C PRO A 155 14.90 19.14 -37.03
N GLY A 156 14.09 18.10 -37.31
CA GLY A 156 14.44 16.94 -38.14
C GLY A 156 14.62 15.61 -37.42
N GLY A 157 14.24 15.48 -36.16
CA GLY A 157 14.23 14.19 -35.45
C GLY A 157 13.04 13.30 -35.81
N LYS A 158 13.17 11.97 -35.61
CA LYS A 158 12.03 11.03 -35.70
C LYS A 158 10.96 11.48 -34.69
N GLY A 159 9.69 11.35 -35.05
CA GLY A 159 8.54 11.66 -34.17
C GLY A 159 8.35 10.67 -33.03
N THR A 160 9.08 9.55 -33.05
CA THR A 160 9.01 8.46 -32.08
C THR A 160 10.25 8.38 -31.20
N PRO A 161 10.20 7.83 -29.97
CA PRO A 161 11.40 7.54 -29.19
C PRO A 161 12.22 6.42 -29.86
N ASP A 162 13.49 6.29 -29.48
CA ASP A 162 14.33 5.18 -29.91
C ASP A 162 14.13 3.95 -29.00
N LEU A 163 13.78 4.20 -27.73
CA LEU A 163 13.51 3.18 -26.72
C LEU A 163 12.34 3.60 -25.84
N VAL A 164 11.41 2.70 -25.59
CA VAL A 164 10.39 2.81 -24.55
C VAL A 164 10.79 1.94 -23.36
N VAL A 165 10.79 2.49 -22.16
CA VAL A 165 10.93 1.72 -20.92
C VAL A 165 9.61 1.83 -20.17
N ALA A 166 8.83 0.73 -20.19
CA ALA A 166 7.60 0.62 -19.40
C ALA A 166 7.97 0.22 -17.97
N VAL A 167 7.57 1.02 -16.99
CA VAL A 167 7.81 0.76 -15.57
C VAL A 167 6.49 0.66 -14.83
N ASP A 168 6.35 -0.36 -13.98
CA ASP A 168 5.13 -0.66 -13.23
C ASP A 168 3.92 -0.98 -14.13
N CYS A 169 4.19 -1.37 -15.35
CA CYS A 169 3.19 -1.80 -16.34
C CYS A 169 3.90 -2.54 -17.49
N GLY A 170 3.10 -3.14 -18.37
CA GLY A 170 3.59 -3.75 -19.60
C GLY A 170 3.56 -5.28 -19.61
N THR A 171 3.57 -5.96 -18.48
CA THR A 171 3.55 -7.43 -18.41
C THR A 171 2.34 -8.03 -19.13
N THR A 172 1.20 -7.36 -19.12
CA THR A 172 -0.03 -7.83 -19.78
C THR A 172 -0.32 -7.18 -21.13
N SER A 173 0.52 -6.22 -21.56
CA SER A 173 0.29 -5.37 -22.73
C SER A 173 0.87 -5.98 -24.02
N VAL A 174 0.36 -7.17 -24.41
CA VAL A 174 0.86 -7.94 -25.55
C VAL A 174 0.66 -7.21 -26.88
N GLU A 175 -0.50 -6.59 -27.07
CA GLU A 175 -0.86 -5.92 -28.33
C GLU A 175 -0.11 -4.59 -28.48
N GLU A 176 0.03 -3.84 -27.39
CA GLU A 176 0.73 -2.56 -27.39
C GLU A 176 2.23 -2.71 -27.65
N LEU A 177 2.85 -3.76 -27.09
CA LEU A 177 4.27 -4.05 -27.31
C LEU A 177 4.51 -4.58 -28.73
N ALA A 178 3.58 -5.36 -29.29
CA ALA A 178 3.64 -5.76 -30.71
C ALA A 178 3.51 -4.54 -31.64
N TRP A 179 2.64 -3.60 -31.30
CA TRP A 179 2.52 -2.36 -32.06
C TRP A 179 3.80 -1.51 -32.00
N LEU A 180 4.47 -1.42 -30.86
CA LEU A 180 5.77 -0.73 -30.77
C LEU A 180 6.82 -1.35 -31.68
N GLU A 181 6.86 -2.70 -31.77
CA GLU A 181 7.74 -3.43 -32.68
C GLU A 181 7.42 -3.10 -34.16
N GLU A 182 6.13 -3.01 -34.53
CA GLU A 182 5.68 -2.58 -35.87
C GLU A 182 6.10 -1.15 -36.21
N GLU A 183 6.07 -0.23 -35.22
CA GLU A 183 6.53 1.15 -35.38
C GLU A 183 8.08 1.28 -35.36
N GLY A 184 8.79 0.15 -35.23
CA GLY A 184 10.26 0.13 -35.16
C GLY A 184 10.83 0.75 -33.89
N VAL A 185 10.08 0.70 -32.77
CA VAL A 185 10.46 1.20 -31.46
C VAL A 185 10.72 0.04 -30.53
N GLU A 186 11.93 -0.06 -30.01
CA GLU A 186 12.27 -1.10 -29.03
C GLU A 186 11.66 -0.79 -27.65
N ALA A 187 11.30 -1.85 -26.92
CA ALA A 187 10.71 -1.72 -25.60
C ALA A 187 11.43 -2.57 -24.54
N LEU A 188 11.62 -2.01 -23.35
CA LEU A 188 11.96 -2.71 -22.11
C LEU A 188 10.75 -2.70 -21.19
N VAL A 189 10.49 -3.80 -20.48
CA VAL A 189 9.44 -3.89 -19.45
C VAL A 189 10.11 -4.15 -18.10
N VAL A 190 9.81 -3.32 -17.11
CA VAL A 190 10.26 -3.45 -15.72
C VAL A 190 9.02 -3.40 -14.83
N ASP A 191 8.48 -4.56 -14.52
CA ASP A 191 7.15 -4.69 -13.94
C ASP A 191 7.11 -5.85 -12.95
N HIS A 192 6.20 -5.80 -11.98
CA HIS A 192 6.02 -6.83 -10.97
C HIS A 192 4.63 -7.48 -11.00
N HIS A 193 3.75 -7.00 -11.87
CA HIS A 193 2.39 -7.54 -12.00
C HIS A 193 2.40 -8.98 -12.53
N GLN A 194 1.36 -9.74 -12.12
CA GLN A 194 1.20 -11.11 -12.58
C GLN A 194 0.88 -11.16 -14.08
N PRO A 195 1.50 -12.09 -14.83
CA PRO A 195 1.19 -12.28 -16.24
C PRO A 195 -0.22 -12.85 -16.42
N ALA A 196 -0.93 -12.36 -17.42
CA ALA A 196 -2.24 -12.86 -17.82
C ALA A 196 -2.10 -13.90 -18.97
N GLY A 197 -1.42 -15.01 -18.71
CA GLY A 197 -1.22 -16.09 -19.66
C GLY A 197 0.03 -15.89 -20.53
N ARG A 198 -0.08 -15.19 -21.68
CA ARG A 198 1.04 -15.02 -22.61
C ARG A 198 1.91 -13.83 -22.24
N TRP A 199 3.24 -14.04 -22.21
CA TRP A 199 4.22 -12.97 -22.08
C TRP A 199 4.29 -12.13 -23.37
N PRO A 200 4.38 -10.79 -23.26
CA PRO A 200 4.58 -9.92 -24.41
C PRO A 200 6.00 -10.09 -25.00
N ARG A 201 6.22 -9.57 -26.20
CA ARG A 201 7.54 -9.46 -26.81
C ARG A 201 8.13 -8.10 -26.51
N ALA A 202 9.35 -8.09 -25.97
CA ALA A 202 10.13 -6.89 -25.71
C ALA A 202 11.61 -7.24 -25.83
N CYS A 203 12.49 -6.26 -25.97
CA CYS A 203 13.94 -6.52 -26.02
C CYS A 203 14.48 -7.07 -24.68
N ALA A 204 13.85 -6.73 -23.55
CA ALA A 204 13.97 -7.47 -22.30
C ALA A 204 12.74 -7.22 -21.41
N ILE A 205 12.41 -8.23 -20.59
CA ILE A 205 11.37 -8.13 -19.55
C ILE A 205 12.03 -8.49 -18.22
N VAL A 206 11.92 -7.56 -17.25
CA VAL A 206 12.33 -7.77 -15.87
C VAL A 206 11.06 -7.88 -15.04
N ASN A 207 10.72 -9.11 -14.67
CA ASN A 207 9.56 -9.39 -13.84
C ASN A 207 9.84 -10.62 -12.97
N PRO A 208 9.69 -10.54 -11.63
CA PRO A 208 9.99 -11.63 -10.71
C PRO A 208 9.18 -12.92 -10.96
N HIS A 209 8.01 -12.81 -11.60
CA HIS A 209 7.17 -13.97 -11.92
C HIS A 209 7.76 -14.89 -12.98
N GLN A 210 8.79 -14.45 -13.74
CA GLN A 210 9.49 -15.30 -14.70
C GLN A 210 10.29 -16.42 -14.02
N ASP A 211 10.79 -16.18 -12.82
CA ASP A 211 11.74 -17.07 -12.15
C ASP A 211 11.07 -18.07 -11.22
N GLY A 212 9.80 -17.87 -10.88
CA GLY A 212 9.12 -18.66 -9.84
C GLY A 212 9.79 -18.56 -8.45
N ARG A 213 10.74 -17.66 -8.26
CA ARG A 213 11.55 -17.53 -7.03
C ARG A 213 10.88 -16.71 -5.93
N GLY A 214 9.67 -16.17 -6.19
CA GLY A 214 8.91 -15.45 -5.16
C GLY A 214 9.54 -14.11 -4.72
N SER A 215 10.34 -13.46 -5.57
CA SER A 215 10.75 -12.08 -5.30
C SER A 215 9.51 -11.18 -5.28
N HIS A 216 9.38 -10.38 -4.22
CA HIS A 216 8.25 -9.47 -4.03
C HIS A 216 8.67 -8.00 -4.18
N LEU A 217 9.67 -7.72 -5.01
CA LEU A 217 10.08 -6.34 -5.26
C LEU A 217 8.95 -5.57 -5.93
N ALA A 218 8.66 -4.37 -5.43
CA ALA A 218 7.87 -3.37 -6.13
C ALA A 218 8.60 -2.92 -7.41
N SER A 219 7.90 -2.32 -8.36
CA SER A 219 8.53 -1.89 -9.62
C SER A 219 9.65 -0.88 -9.39
N VAL A 220 9.54 0.02 -8.43
CA VAL A 220 10.63 0.94 -8.09
C VAL A 220 11.87 0.20 -7.58
N GLY A 221 11.68 -0.92 -6.86
CA GLY A 221 12.76 -1.81 -6.42
C GLY A 221 13.44 -2.51 -7.62
N LEU A 222 12.65 -2.92 -8.62
CA LEU A 222 13.17 -3.49 -9.87
C LEU A 222 13.94 -2.45 -10.70
N VAL A 223 13.45 -1.20 -10.78
CA VAL A 223 14.17 -0.09 -11.42
C VAL A 223 15.49 0.18 -10.69
N PHE A 224 15.49 0.17 -9.35
CA PHE A 224 16.73 0.27 -8.57
C PHE A 224 17.70 -0.87 -8.91
N LYS A 225 17.23 -2.12 -9.01
CA LYS A 225 18.06 -3.27 -9.42
C LYS A 225 18.58 -3.13 -10.85
N LEU A 226 17.78 -2.60 -11.78
CA LEU A 226 18.21 -2.30 -13.15
C LEU A 226 19.38 -1.30 -13.16
N LEU A 227 19.25 -0.22 -12.41
CA LEU A 227 20.33 0.78 -12.27
C LEU A 227 21.55 0.20 -11.53
N HIS A 228 21.36 -0.66 -10.53
CA HIS A 228 22.44 -1.37 -9.87
C HIS A 228 23.18 -2.29 -10.84
N GLY A 229 22.45 -3.04 -11.69
CA GLY A 229 23.03 -3.85 -12.77
C GLY A 229 23.83 -3.01 -13.78
N LEU A 230 23.27 -1.86 -14.19
CA LEU A 230 23.93 -0.90 -15.06
C LEU A 230 25.28 -0.42 -14.46
N LEU A 231 25.31 -0.06 -13.17
CA LEU A 231 26.53 0.36 -12.47
C LEU A 231 27.54 -0.76 -12.23
N LYS A 232 27.12 -2.03 -12.31
CA LYS A 232 28.02 -3.18 -12.32
C LYS A 232 28.65 -3.39 -13.69
N LEU A 233 27.90 -3.18 -14.77
CA LEU A 233 28.40 -3.28 -16.15
C LEU A 233 29.31 -2.11 -16.52
N GLU A 234 29.01 -0.90 -16.01
CA GLU A 234 29.74 0.32 -16.32
C GLU A 234 30.03 1.11 -15.03
N PRO A 235 31.08 0.74 -14.29
CA PRO A 235 31.42 1.37 -13.00
C PRO A 235 31.71 2.87 -13.09
N GLY A 236 32.12 3.40 -14.25
CA GLY A 236 32.38 4.83 -14.48
C GLY A 236 31.14 5.70 -14.28
N TYR A 237 29.94 5.14 -14.43
CA TYR A 237 28.70 5.88 -14.18
C TYR A 237 28.47 6.27 -12.71
N ARG A 238 29.19 5.62 -11.76
CA ARG A 238 29.13 5.94 -10.31
C ARG A 238 29.59 7.34 -9.98
N GLU A 239 30.39 7.96 -10.82
CA GLU A 239 30.82 9.35 -10.65
C GLU A 239 29.67 10.35 -10.82
N ARG A 240 28.63 9.96 -11.58
CA ARG A 240 27.48 10.79 -11.91
C ARG A 240 26.19 10.33 -11.23
N LEU A 241 26.04 9.04 -10.96
CA LEU A 241 24.86 8.42 -10.36
C LEU A 241 25.23 7.74 -9.04
N VAL A 242 24.91 8.40 -7.93
CA VAL A 242 25.07 7.87 -6.58
C VAL A 242 23.76 7.20 -6.14
N LEU A 243 23.60 5.93 -6.50
CA LEU A 243 22.32 5.21 -6.40
C LEU A 243 21.72 5.19 -4.98
N ARG A 244 22.54 5.20 -3.93
CA ARG A 244 22.04 5.27 -2.54
C ARG A 244 21.28 6.56 -2.23
N GLU A 245 21.53 7.63 -2.97
CA GLU A 245 20.86 8.92 -2.77
C GLU A 245 19.43 8.93 -3.32
N GLU A 246 19.09 7.98 -4.16
CA GLU A 246 17.77 7.81 -4.76
C GLU A 246 16.88 6.82 -3.98
N LEU A 247 17.35 6.30 -2.84
CA LEU A 247 16.61 5.32 -2.02
C LEU A 247 15.34 5.89 -1.37
N ASP A 248 15.23 7.20 -1.24
CA ASP A 248 14.01 7.88 -0.80
C ASP A 248 12.82 7.60 -1.74
N LEU A 249 13.05 7.64 -3.07
CA LEU A 249 12.04 7.26 -4.07
C LEU A 249 11.73 5.77 -3.99
N VAL A 250 12.75 4.92 -3.75
CA VAL A 250 12.54 3.47 -3.63
C VAL A 250 11.68 3.13 -2.43
N ALA A 251 11.95 3.74 -1.26
CA ALA A 251 11.11 3.54 -0.08
C ALA A 251 9.68 4.03 -0.30
N LEU A 252 9.52 5.15 -1.01
CA LEU A 252 8.22 5.75 -1.28
C LEU A 252 7.32 4.81 -2.10
N GLY A 253 7.82 4.29 -3.24
CA GLY A 253 7.07 3.35 -4.09
C GLY A 253 6.84 2.01 -3.38
N THR A 254 7.89 1.40 -2.84
CA THR A 254 7.81 0.09 -2.16
C THR A 254 6.79 0.08 -1.01
N ILE A 255 6.76 1.13 -0.18
CA ILE A 255 5.79 1.24 0.91
C ILE A 255 4.39 1.52 0.35
N GLY A 256 4.29 2.35 -0.68
CA GLY A 256 3.01 2.74 -1.28
C GLY A 256 2.28 1.61 -1.98
N ASP A 257 3.02 0.68 -2.57
CA ASP A 257 2.50 -0.52 -3.22
C ASP A 257 2.18 -1.67 -2.22
N VAL A 258 2.56 -1.49 -0.95
CA VAL A 258 2.23 -2.44 0.14
C VAL A 258 2.84 -3.84 -0.06
N VAL A 259 3.95 -3.97 -0.78
CA VAL A 259 4.68 -5.23 -0.93
C VAL A 259 5.34 -5.68 0.38
N PRO A 260 5.60 -6.99 0.56
CA PRO A 260 6.24 -7.50 1.77
C PRO A 260 7.60 -6.85 2.06
N LEU A 261 7.79 -6.33 3.28
CA LEU A 261 9.04 -5.74 3.76
C LEU A 261 10.02 -6.81 4.28
N THR A 262 10.36 -7.74 3.41
CA THR A 262 11.30 -8.85 3.62
C THR A 262 12.42 -8.80 2.59
N GLY A 263 13.52 -9.55 2.80
CA GLY A 263 14.63 -9.58 1.84
C GLY A 263 15.11 -8.20 1.42
N ASP A 264 15.28 -7.98 0.13
CA ASP A 264 15.75 -6.72 -0.44
C ASP A 264 14.80 -5.54 -0.18
N ASN A 265 13.48 -5.76 -0.20
CA ASN A 265 12.53 -4.68 0.14
C ASN A 265 12.78 -4.11 1.54
N ARG A 266 13.08 -4.97 2.53
CA ARG A 266 13.41 -4.52 3.88
C ARG A 266 14.66 -3.67 3.91
N ILE A 267 15.71 -4.10 3.21
CA ILE A 267 16.97 -3.36 3.12
C ILE A 267 16.76 -1.99 2.47
N LEU A 268 16.09 -1.99 1.31
CA LEU A 268 15.82 -0.79 0.52
C LEU A 268 14.95 0.20 1.30
N VAL A 269 13.89 -0.28 1.95
CA VAL A 269 13.00 0.58 2.76
C VAL A 269 13.69 1.11 4.00
N ALA A 270 14.45 0.28 4.74
CA ALA A 270 15.17 0.76 5.92
C ALA A 270 16.13 1.89 5.57
N ARG A 271 16.93 1.73 4.53
CA ARG A 271 17.88 2.75 4.08
C ARG A 271 17.21 3.91 3.35
N GLY A 272 16.10 3.65 2.67
CA GLY A 272 15.30 4.67 2.01
C GLY A 272 14.59 5.61 2.98
N LEU A 273 14.09 5.12 4.10
CA LEU A 273 13.53 5.97 5.16
C LEU A 273 14.59 6.89 5.79
N GLU A 274 15.82 6.40 5.99
CA GLU A 274 16.94 7.23 6.42
C GLU A 274 17.24 8.34 5.39
N GLN A 275 17.21 7.99 4.10
CA GLN A 275 17.45 8.93 3.02
C GLN A 275 16.30 9.95 2.90
N LEU A 276 15.05 9.51 3.01
CA LEU A 276 13.87 10.38 3.02
C LEU A 276 13.92 11.41 4.15
N GLY A 277 14.44 11.04 5.32
CA GLY A 277 14.66 11.94 6.45
C GLY A 277 15.64 13.07 6.15
N ARG A 278 16.58 12.87 5.23
CA ARG A 278 17.56 13.90 4.80
C ARG A 278 16.95 14.99 3.91
N ARG A 279 15.77 14.75 3.33
CA ARG A 279 14.97 15.71 2.55
C ARG A 279 15.78 16.38 1.42
N ARG A 280 16.56 15.60 0.68
CA ARG A 280 17.43 16.09 -0.39
C ARG A 280 16.62 16.64 -1.56
N LEU A 281 15.59 15.92 -2.00
CA LEU A 281 14.76 16.31 -3.12
C LEU A 281 13.79 17.43 -2.72
N PRO A 282 13.73 18.58 -3.46
CA PRO A 282 12.82 19.68 -3.14
C PRO A 282 11.36 19.20 -3.04
N GLY A 283 10.90 18.36 -3.98
CA GLY A 283 9.55 17.81 -3.98
C GLY A 283 9.21 16.99 -2.74
N LEU A 284 10.11 16.07 -2.32
CA LEU A 284 9.91 15.28 -1.10
C LEU A 284 9.97 16.13 0.17
N ARG A 285 10.85 17.15 0.19
CA ARG A 285 10.92 18.11 1.30
C ARG A 285 9.62 18.89 1.46
N ALA A 286 9.08 19.44 0.36
CA ALA A 286 7.82 20.15 0.36
C ALA A 286 6.65 19.25 0.73
N LEU A 287 6.60 18.03 0.17
CA LEU A 287 5.57 17.04 0.48
C LEU A 287 5.59 16.63 1.96
N ALA A 288 6.77 16.39 2.54
CA ALA A 288 6.93 16.08 3.96
C ALA A 288 6.45 17.25 4.86
N SER A 289 6.75 18.50 4.47
CA SER A 289 6.30 19.69 5.19
C SER A 289 4.77 19.79 5.25
N VAL A 290 4.07 19.76 4.11
CA VAL A 290 2.58 19.83 4.07
C VAL A 290 1.91 18.62 4.69
N SER A 291 2.65 17.53 4.90
CA SER A 291 2.18 16.28 5.50
C SER A 291 2.47 16.17 7.00
N ASN A 292 3.19 17.13 7.58
CA ASN A 292 3.68 17.09 8.96
C ASN A 292 4.50 15.82 9.26
N VAL A 293 5.38 15.43 8.34
CA VAL A 293 6.31 14.30 8.52
C VAL A 293 7.62 14.83 9.10
N GLY A 294 8.11 14.21 10.16
CA GLY A 294 9.34 14.59 10.84
C GLY A 294 10.62 14.16 10.10
N GLU A 295 11.80 14.41 10.72
CA GLU A 295 13.11 14.03 10.17
C GLU A 295 13.41 12.52 10.26
N LYS A 296 12.65 11.78 11.06
CA LYS A 296 12.72 10.31 11.16
C LYS A 296 11.39 9.72 10.67
N PRO A 297 11.18 9.70 9.35
CA PRO A 297 9.94 9.16 8.80
C PRO A 297 9.83 7.67 9.05
N THR A 298 8.62 7.22 9.30
CA THR A 298 8.25 5.81 9.47
C THR A 298 7.52 5.28 8.25
N VAL A 299 7.34 3.97 8.16
CA VAL A 299 6.46 3.35 7.14
C VAL A 299 5.05 3.94 7.21
N ASP A 300 4.50 4.13 8.42
CA ASP A 300 3.17 4.73 8.62
C ASP A 300 3.10 6.18 8.07
N ASP A 301 4.17 6.97 8.20
CA ASP A 301 4.22 8.32 7.62
C ASP A 301 4.16 8.28 6.10
N VAL A 302 4.89 7.36 5.48
CA VAL A 302 4.85 7.18 4.02
C VAL A 302 3.47 6.66 3.60
N ALA A 303 2.99 5.55 4.18
CA ALA A 303 1.76 4.88 3.77
C ALA A 303 0.49 5.73 3.99
N PHE A 304 0.43 6.52 5.08
CA PHE A 304 -0.79 7.26 5.46
C PHE A 304 -0.70 8.77 5.26
N ARG A 305 0.51 9.33 5.04
CA ARG A 305 0.68 10.77 4.87
C ARG A 305 1.25 11.14 3.50
N LEU A 306 2.33 10.51 3.02
CA LEU A 306 2.97 10.88 1.76
C LEU A 306 2.28 10.23 0.54
N ALA A 307 2.23 8.90 0.48
CA ALA A 307 1.67 8.15 -0.63
C ALA A 307 0.21 8.52 -0.98
N PRO A 308 -0.72 8.76 0.00
CA PRO A 308 -2.07 9.18 -0.33
C PRO A 308 -2.18 10.53 -1.03
N ARG A 309 -1.21 11.45 -0.86
CA ARG A 309 -1.18 12.73 -1.57
C ARG A 309 -0.74 12.56 -3.00
N LEU A 310 0.30 11.76 -3.24
CA LEU A 310 0.73 11.41 -4.60
C LEU A 310 -0.35 10.65 -5.36
N ASN A 311 -0.98 9.66 -4.73
CA ASN A 311 -2.06 8.90 -5.33
C ASN A 311 -3.34 9.72 -5.58
N ALA A 312 -3.50 10.89 -4.95
CA ALA A 312 -4.71 11.68 -5.10
C ALA A 312 -4.86 12.29 -6.50
N SER A 313 -3.76 12.70 -7.14
CA SER A 313 -3.77 13.23 -8.50
C SER A 313 -4.25 12.17 -9.50
N GLY A 314 -3.69 10.96 -9.50
CA GLY A 314 -4.09 9.87 -10.39
C GLY A 314 -5.52 9.33 -10.15
N ARG A 315 -6.16 9.67 -9.01
CA ARG A 315 -7.55 9.28 -8.72
C ARG A 315 -8.59 10.32 -9.13
N LEU A 316 -8.22 11.60 -9.10
CA LEU A 316 -9.15 12.72 -9.33
C LEU A 316 -8.85 13.48 -10.63
N ASP A 317 -7.58 13.42 -11.12
CA ASP A 317 -7.08 14.27 -12.19
C ASP A 317 -5.88 13.61 -12.91
N ASP A 318 -4.77 14.32 -13.08
CA ASP A 318 -3.57 13.93 -13.83
C ASP A 318 -2.41 13.54 -12.89
N ALA A 319 -1.94 12.30 -12.99
CA ALA A 319 -0.81 11.78 -12.21
C ALA A 319 0.55 12.42 -12.58
N MET A 320 0.65 13.10 -13.74
CA MET A 320 1.85 13.84 -14.13
C MET A 320 2.24 14.91 -13.11
N GLU A 321 1.28 15.48 -12.36
CA GLU A 321 1.57 16.46 -11.30
C GLU A 321 2.41 15.84 -10.17
N SER A 322 2.13 14.60 -9.77
CA SER A 322 2.94 13.89 -8.78
C SER A 322 4.35 13.58 -9.30
N LEU A 323 4.47 13.21 -10.57
CA LEU A 323 5.75 13.00 -11.22
C LEU A 323 6.56 14.30 -11.31
N HIS A 324 5.94 15.39 -11.72
CA HIS A 324 6.59 16.71 -11.78
C HIS A 324 7.11 17.14 -10.40
N LEU A 325 6.34 16.90 -9.32
CA LEU A 325 6.79 17.18 -7.96
C LEU A 325 8.07 16.39 -7.59
N LEU A 326 8.17 15.12 -8.00
CA LEU A 326 9.37 14.30 -7.70
C LEU A 326 10.57 14.63 -8.60
N LEU A 327 10.35 15.27 -9.75
CA LEU A 327 11.40 15.59 -10.73
C LEU A 327 11.90 17.03 -10.66
N THR A 328 11.15 17.97 -10.06
CA THR A 328 11.55 19.38 -10.03
C THR A 328 12.74 19.64 -9.11
N ASP A 329 13.66 20.50 -9.56
CA ASP A 329 14.77 21.04 -8.76
C ASP A 329 14.42 22.43 -8.19
N SER A 330 13.29 23.02 -8.60
CA SER A 330 12.81 24.32 -8.13
C SER A 330 12.07 24.18 -6.79
N THR A 331 12.52 24.91 -5.78
CA THR A 331 11.85 24.93 -4.47
C THR A 331 10.43 25.52 -4.57
N SER A 332 10.25 26.58 -5.37
CA SER A 332 8.93 27.21 -5.56
C SER A 332 7.93 26.27 -6.22
N GLU A 333 8.32 25.61 -7.32
CA GLU A 333 7.46 24.61 -7.99
C GLU A 333 7.14 23.43 -7.08
N ALA A 334 8.11 22.99 -6.27
CA ALA A 334 7.91 21.92 -5.29
C ALA A 334 6.88 22.31 -4.22
N GLU A 335 6.93 23.53 -3.70
CA GLU A 335 5.98 24.02 -2.69
C GLU A 335 4.57 24.14 -3.27
N GLU A 336 4.44 24.71 -4.48
CA GLU A 336 3.16 24.82 -5.19
C GLU A 336 2.55 23.46 -5.49
N GLY A 337 3.34 22.53 -6.05
CA GLY A 337 2.90 21.17 -6.36
C GLY A 337 2.49 20.39 -5.11
N ALA A 338 3.28 20.46 -4.03
CA ALA A 338 2.94 19.80 -2.77
C ALA A 338 1.64 20.34 -2.15
N LEU A 339 1.40 21.65 -2.21
CA LEU A 339 0.15 22.27 -1.75
C LEU A 339 -1.04 21.85 -2.63
N SER A 340 -0.85 21.75 -3.93
CA SER A 340 -1.89 21.28 -4.86
C SER A 340 -2.29 19.82 -4.54
N LEU A 341 -1.31 18.92 -4.44
CA LEU A 341 -1.55 17.53 -4.06
C LEU A 341 -2.20 17.40 -2.66
N HIS A 342 -1.83 18.26 -1.72
CA HIS A 342 -2.46 18.28 -0.41
C HIS A 342 -3.95 18.65 -0.51
N ARG A 343 -4.31 19.67 -1.30
CA ARG A 343 -5.71 20.07 -1.54
C ARG A 343 -6.51 18.94 -2.22
N LYS A 344 -5.95 18.31 -3.26
CA LYS A 344 -6.57 17.16 -3.94
C LYS A 344 -6.81 15.99 -2.98
N ASN A 345 -5.84 15.69 -2.11
CA ASN A 345 -6.02 14.65 -1.09
C ASN A 345 -7.10 15.00 -0.06
N LEU A 346 -7.23 16.26 0.35
CA LEU A 346 -8.33 16.70 1.20
C LEU A 346 -9.69 16.52 0.50
N GLN A 347 -9.80 16.94 -0.77
CA GLN A 347 -11.01 16.75 -1.57
C GLN A 347 -11.36 15.25 -1.71
N ARG A 348 -10.39 14.41 -2.06
CA ARG A 348 -10.58 12.96 -2.12
C ARG A 348 -11.13 12.41 -0.80
N ARG A 349 -10.59 12.84 0.35
CA ARG A 349 -11.06 12.40 1.68
C ARG A 349 -12.48 12.85 1.99
N LEU A 350 -12.91 14.01 1.51
CA LEU A 350 -14.30 14.48 1.64
C LEU A 350 -15.24 13.60 0.81
N VAL A 351 -14.90 13.36 -0.46
CA VAL A 351 -15.68 12.46 -1.34
C VAL A 351 -15.75 11.04 -0.76
N GLU A 352 -14.63 10.52 -0.26
CA GLU A 352 -14.55 9.21 0.39
C GLU A 352 -15.48 9.12 1.61
N ARG A 353 -15.47 10.15 2.47
CA ARG A 353 -16.34 10.19 3.66
C ARG A 353 -17.81 10.20 3.27
N GLN A 354 -18.18 11.07 2.33
CA GLN A 354 -19.56 11.17 1.86
C GLN A 354 -20.03 9.83 1.27
N MET A 355 -19.24 9.22 0.37
CA MET A 355 -19.59 7.93 -0.24
C MET A 355 -19.71 6.82 0.83
N LEU A 356 -18.83 6.81 1.83
CA LEU A 356 -18.89 5.83 2.91
C LEU A 356 -20.16 6.02 3.77
N GLU A 357 -20.50 7.25 4.14
CA GLU A 357 -21.72 7.57 4.90
C GLU A 357 -22.97 7.17 4.13
N GLU A 358 -23.03 7.47 2.84
CA GLU A 358 -24.15 7.06 1.97
C GLU A 358 -24.23 5.54 1.81
N ALA A 359 -23.09 4.85 1.64
CA ALA A 359 -23.05 3.38 1.57
C ALA A 359 -23.54 2.73 2.86
N LEU A 360 -23.15 3.26 4.01
CA LEU A 360 -23.66 2.80 5.31
C LEU A 360 -25.16 3.02 5.45
N GLY A 361 -25.68 4.16 4.97
CA GLY A 361 -27.12 4.43 4.96
C GLY A 361 -27.92 3.49 4.06
N VAL A 362 -27.32 2.97 2.96
CA VAL A 362 -27.94 1.90 2.13
C VAL A 362 -27.99 0.59 2.91
N LEU A 363 -26.89 0.23 3.58
CA LEU A 363 -26.79 -1.02 4.36
C LEU A 363 -27.73 -1.02 5.58
N GLU A 364 -27.97 0.13 6.20
CA GLU A 364 -28.95 0.28 7.30
C GLU A 364 -30.39 -0.02 6.85
N LYS A 365 -30.70 0.28 5.58
CA LYS A 365 -32.02 0.00 4.98
C LYS A 365 -32.17 -1.44 4.46
N GLU A 366 -31.05 -2.10 4.15
CA GLU A 366 -31.00 -3.47 3.63
C GLU A 366 -30.09 -4.37 4.50
N PRO A 367 -30.48 -4.70 5.75
CA PRO A 367 -29.63 -5.48 6.67
C PRO A 367 -29.25 -6.87 6.13
N SER A 368 -30.08 -7.46 5.26
CA SER A 368 -29.82 -8.74 4.61
C SER A 368 -28.51 -8.77 3.80
N ALA A 369 -28.03 -7.62 3.32
CA ALA A 369 -26.74 -7.50 2.64
C ALA A 369 -25.57 -7.86 3.55
N LEU A 370 -25.68 -7.64 4.86
CA LEU A 370 -24.65 -7.95 5.84
C LEU A 370 -24.62 -9.44 6.22
N THR A 371 -25.77 -10.10 6.17
CA THR A 371 -25.89 -11.54 6.49
C THR A 371 -25.59 -12.44 5.30
N SER A 372 -25.62 -11.91 4.07
CA SER A 372 -25.33 -12.67 2.83
C SER A 372 -23.86 -13.01 2.61
N GLY A 373 -22.95 -12.47 3.44
CA GLY A 373 -21.49 -12.63 3.28
C GLY A 373 -20.86 -11.78 2.18
N ALA A 374 -21.66 -11.11 1.34
CA ALA A 374 -21.21 -10.20 0.30
C ALA A 374 -21.98 -8.88 0.35
N ILE A 375 -21.28 -7.77 0.43
CA ILE A 375 -21.82 -6.42 0.39
C ILE A 375 -21.68 -5.89 -1.03
N VAL A 376 -22.79 -5.60 -1.70
CA VAL A 376 -22.79 -4.97 -3.03
C VAL A 376 -23.62 -3.70 -2.95
N VAL A 377 -22.99 -2.55 -3.10
CA VAL A 377 -23.64 -1.23 -3.07
C VAL A 377 -23.24 -0.42 -4.29
N GLY A 378 -24.19 0.33 -4.82
CA GLY A 378 -23.95 1.21 -5.98
C GLY A 378 -24.92 2.38 -5.99
N LYS A 379 -24.44 3.54 -6.49
CA LYS A 379 -25.26 4.74 -6.60
C LYS A 379 -24.77 5.63 -7.75
N ARG A 380 -25.70 6.34 -8.39
CA ARG A 380 -25.37 7.41 -9.33
C ARG A 380 -24.72 8.59 -8.63
N GLY A 381 -23.77 9.23 -9.30
CA GLY A 381 -23.04 10.38 -8.77
C GLY A 381 -21.90 10.02 -7.80
N TRP A 382 -21.66 8.75 -7.52
CA TRP A 382 -20.45 8.32 -6.82
C TRP A 382 -19.22 8.44 -7.71
N HIS A 383 -18.07 8.67 -7.10
CA HIS A 383 -16.82 8.84 -7.82
C HIS A 383 -16.08 7.51 -7.99
N ALA A 384 -15.92 7.03 -9.23
CA ALA A 384 -15.29 5.73 -9.53
C ALA A 384 -13.85 5.61 -8.98
N GLY A 385 -13.05 6.69 -9.02
CA GLY A 385 -11.67 6.72 -8.50
C GLY A 385 -11.56 6.50 -6.99
N VAL A 386 -12.66 6.64 -6.23
CA VAL A 386 -12.72 6.48 -4.77
C VAL A 386 -13.41 5.18 -4.36
N ALA A 387 -14.15 4.52 -5.26
CA ALA A 387 -14.91 3.30 -4.97
C ALA A 387 -14.06 2.21 -4.29
N GLY A 388 -12.82 2.00 -4.74
CA GLY A 388 -11.92 1.00 -4.13
C GLY A 388 -11.50 1.31 -2.70
N VAL A 389 -11.36 2.58 -2.33
CA VAL A 389 -11.04 2.99 -0.95
C VAL A 389 -12.25 2.77 -0.05
N VAL A 390 -13.46 3.11 -0.52
CA VAL A 390 -14.71 2.87 0.21
C VAL A 390 -14.94 1.37 0.40
N ALA A 391 -14.72 0.55 -0.65
CA ALA A 391 -14.80 -0.90 -0.56
C ALA A 391 -13.85 -1.47 0.52
N SER A 392 -12.60 -0.98 0.57
CA SER A 392 -11.63 -1.40 1.59
C SER A 392 -12.05 -1.00 3.02
N ARG A 393 -12.69 0.18 3.21
CA ARG A 393 -13.21 0.59 4.52
C ARG A 393 -14.41 -0.25 4.97
N LEU A 394 -15.32 -0.55 4.06
CA LEU A 394 -16.45 -1.44 4.35
C LEU A 394 -15.97 -2.86 4.69
N LEU A 395 -15.00 -3.39 3.92
CA LEU A 395 -14.38 -4.68 4.23
C LEU A 395 -13.74 -4.69 5.63
N LYS A 396 -12.94 -3.66 5.96
CA LYS A 396 -12.32 -3.54 7.28
C LYS A 396 -13.34 -3.53 8.41
N ARG A 397 -14.49 -2.87 8.20
CA ARG A 397 -15.55 -2.73 9.20
C ARG A 397 -16.34 -4.02 9.37
N PHE A 398 -16.77 -4.65 8.27
CA PHE A 398 -17.73 -5.77 8.31
C PHE A 398 -17.08 -7.15 8.10
N HIS A 399 -15.83 -7.19 7.68
CA HIS A 399 -15.12 -8.42 7.32
C HIS A 399 -15.93 -9.32 6.37
N ARG A 400 -16.40 -8.73 5.26
CA ARG A 400 -17.21 -9.35 4.20
C ARG A 400 -16.59 -9.02 2.84
N LEU A 401 -16.90 -9.82 1.82
CA LEU A 401 -16.61 -9.41 0.45
C LEU A 401 -17.40 -8.14 0.13
N VAL A 402 -16.76 -7.19 -0.52
CA VAL A 402 -17.38 -5.88 -0.81
C VAL A 402 -17.20 -5.53 -2.28
N ALA A 403 -18.28 -5.12 -2.93
CA ALA A 403 -18.28 -4.49 -4.24
C ALA A 403 -18.96 -3.11 -4.16
N VAL A 404 -18.27 -2.06 -4.57
CA VAL A 404 -18.78 -0.68 -4.61
C VAL A 404 -18.80 -0.21 -6.06
N VAL A 405 -19.94 0.31 -6.52
CA VAL A 405 -20.15 0.72 -7.90
C VAL A 405 -20.53 2.21 -7.98
N ALA A 406 -19.85 2.93 -8.85
CA ALA A 406 -20.19 4.30 -9.20
C ALA A 406 -20.83 4.30 -10.59
N PHE A 407 -22.11 4.70 -10.67
CA PHE A 407 -22.85 4.80 -11.94
C PHE A 407 -22.78 6.22 -12.48
N ASP A 408 -22.61 6.33 -13.80
CA ASP A 408 -22.77 7.58 -14.53
C ASP A 408 -24.24 7.85 -14.88
N GLU A 409 -24.48 8.95 -15.63
CA GLU A 409 -25.83 9.34 -16.05
C GLU A 409 -26.46 8.34 -17.03
N SER A 410 -25.64 7.62 -17.80
CA SER A 410 -26.09 6.59 -18.75
C SER A 410 -26.46 5.26 -18.09
N GLY A 411 -26.16 5.11 -16.77
CA GLY A 411 -26.34 3.86 -16.05
C GLY A 411 -25.18 2.87 -16.24
N GLU A 412 -24.07 3.30 -16.84
CA GLU A 412 -22.84 2.51 -16.88
C GLU A 412 -22.11 2.65 -15.54
N GLY A 413 -21.80 1.51 -14.91
CA GLY A 413 -21.16 1.46 -13.60
C GLY A 413 -19.72 0.97 -13.66
N LYS A 414 -18.80 1.73 -13.04
CA LYS A 414 -17.42 1.29 -12.75
C LYS A 414 -17.35 0.87 -11.30
N GLY A 415 -17.03 -0.41 -11.07
CA GLY A 415 -16.99 -1.02 -9.75
C GLY A 415 -15.59 -1.40 -9.29
N SER A 416 -15.42 -1.40 -7.98
CA SER A 416 -14.22 -1.94 -7.32
C SER A 416 -14.65 -2.93 -6.25
N ALA A 417 -14.05 -4.13 -6.29
CA ALA A 417 -14.35 -5.21 -5.37
C ALA A 417 -13.16 -5.54 -4.48
N ARG A 418 -13.45 -5.99 -3.27
CA ARG A 418 -12.45 -6.41 -2.27
C ARG A 418 -12.85 -7.75 -1.68
N GLY A 419 -11.91 -8.69 -1.63
CA GLY A 419 -12.04 -10.03 -1.08
C GLY A 419 -11.51 -10.14 0.34
N ILE A 420 -11.88 -11.22 1.02
CA ILE A 420 -11.31 -11.63 2.30
C ILE A 420 -10.34 -12.79 2.08
N PRO A 421 -9.34 -12.99 2.96
CA PRO A 421 -8.46 -14.15 2.88
C PRO A 421 -9.27 -15.46 2.85
N GLY A 422 -8.92 -16.36 1.92
CA GLY A 422 -9.61 -17.64 1.74
C GLY A 422 -10.79 -17.61 0.76
N MET A 423 -11.17 -16.43 0.23
CA MET A 423 -12.18 -16.31 -0.83
C MET A 423 -11.73 -15.35 -1.92
N SER A 424 -11.47 -15.88 -3.13
CA SER A 424 -11.03 -15.08 -4.27
C SER A 424 -12.18 -14.25 -4.84
N ILE A 425 -12.08 -12.91 -4.73
CA ILE A 425 -13.12 -12.02 -5.29
C ILE A 425 -13.18 -12.12 -6.81
N VAL A 426 -12.08 -12.41 -7.50
CA VAL A 426 -12.09 -12.54 -8.96
C VAL A 426 -12.86 -13.79 -9.40
N GLU A 427 -12.82 -14.89 -8.62
CA GLU A 427 -13.67 -16.06 -8.86
C GLU A 427 -15.15 -15.73 -8.65
N GLY A 428 -15.47 -14.96 -7.60
CA GLY A 428 -16.84 -14.46 -7.38
C GLY A 428 -17.34 -13.63 -8.55
N LEU A 429 -16.49 -12.76 -9.12
CA LEU A 429 -16.83 -11.98 -10.32
C LEU A 429 -16.97 -12.89 -11.55
N ARG A 430 -16.17 -13.94 -11.68
CA ARG A 430 -16.28 -14.91 -12.79
C ARG A 430 -17.61 -15.66 -12.76
N VAL A 431 -18.06 -16.07 -11.57
CA VAL A 431 -19.39 -16.70 -11.42
C VAL A 431 -20.52 -15.74 -11.78
N ALA A 432 -20.33 -14.45 -11.52
CA ALA A 432 -21.32 -13.42 -11.84
C ALA A 432 -21.12 -12.79 -13.25
N ALA A 433 -20.25 -13.34 -14.10
CA ALA A 433 -19.84 -12.78 -15.38
C ALA A 433 -21.01 -12.43 -16.33
N ALA A 434 -22.11 -13.22 -16.30
CA ALA A 434 -23.31 -12.98 -17.12
C ALA A 434 -23.97 -11.60 -16.84
N HIS A 435 -23.67 -10.99 -15.71
CA HIS A 435 -24.22 -9.69 -15.29
C HIS A 435 -23.20 -8.54 -15.40
N LEU A 436 -21.96 -8.85 -15.82
CA LEU A 436 -20.85 -7.90 -15.91
C LEU A 436 -20.47 -7.66 -17.38
N GLU A 437 -20.02 -6.46 -17.71
CA GLU A 437 -19.48 -6.16 -19.04
C GLU A 437 -17.99 -6.50 -19.14
N LYS A 438 -17.22 -6.18 -18.08
CA LYS A 438 -15.78 -6.47 -17.95
C LYS A 438 -15.45 -6.69 -16.47
N PHE A 439 -14.49 -7.54 -16.22
CA PHE A 439 -13.90 -7.68 -14.89
C PHE A 439 -12.46 -8.19 -14.98
N GLY A 440 -11.66 -7.92 -13.93
CA GLY A 440 -10.30 -8.40 -13.81
C GLY A 440 -9.69 -7.98 -12.49
N GLY A 441 -8.60 -8.63 -12.09
CA GLY A 441 -7.90 -8.36 -10.84
C GLY A 441 -7.31 -9.61 -10.23
N HIS A 442 -7.13 -9.57 -8.91
CA HIS A 442 -6.52 -10.62 -8.10
C HIS A 442 -7.49 -11.08 -7.00
N ASP A 443 -7.10 -12.10 -6.24
CA ASP A 443 -7.93 -12.72 -5.20
C ASP A 443 -8.53 -11.74 -4.19
N LEU A 444 -7.79 -10.71 -3.80
CA LEU A 444 -8.22 -9.76 -2.77
C LEU A 444 -8.72 -8.42 -3.33
N ALA A 445 -8.48 -8.11 -4.59
CA ALA A 445 -8.87 -6.85 -5.20
C ALA A 445 -9.13 -7.00 -6.70
N ALA A 446 -10.29 -6.52 -7.16
CA ALA A 446 -10.68 -6.59 -8.57
C ALA A 446 -11.45 -5.34 -8.98
N GLY A 447 -11.39 -5.03 -10.29
CA GLY A 447 -12.20 -4.02 -10.94
C GLY A 447 -13.24 -4.68 -11.84
N PHE A 448 -14.38 -4.02 -12.06
CA PHE A 448 -15.42 -4.51 -12.95
C PHE A 448 -16.30 -3.38 -13.50
N SER A 449 -17.02 -3.67 -14.58
CA SER A 449 -18.07 -2.80 -15.12
C SER A 449 -19.41 -3.53 -15.13
N VAL A 450 -20.48 -2.81 -14.80
CA VAL A 450 -21.83 -3.38 -14.68
C VAL A 450 -22.88 -2.32 -15.05
N ARG A 451 -23.96 -2.70 -15.74
CA ARG A 451 -25.13 -1.84 -15.96
C ARG A 451 -25.95 -1.73 -14.68
N GLU A 452 -26.51 -0.53 -14.41
CA GLU A 452 -27.31 -0.28 -13.20
C GLU A 452 -28.49 -1.27 -13.07
N GLU A 453 -29.16 -1.57 -14.18
CA GLU A 453 -30.25 -2.55 -14.26
C GLU A 453 -29.83 -3.98 -13.84
N ASN A 454 -28.55 -4.32 -14.04
CA ASN A 454 -27.99 -5.64 -13.70
C ASN A 454 -27.47 -5.71 -12.24
N LEU A 455 -27.40 -4.60 -11.50
CA LEU A 455 -26.89 -4.59 -10.13
C LEU A 455 -27.60 -5.56 -9.18
N PRO A 456 -28.97 -5.69 -9.21
CA PRO A 456 -29.66 -6.65 -8.37
C PRO A 456 -29.29 -8.11 -8.70
N ALA A 457 -29.19 -8.45 -9.98
CA ALA A 457 -28.81 -9.79 -10.44
C ALA A 457 -27.35 -10.12 -10.10
N PHE A 458 -26.45 -9.17 -10.28
CA PHE A 458 -25.06 -9.27 -9.85
C PHE A 458 -24.96 -9.52 -8.34
N ARG A 459 -25.69 -8.75 -7.52
CA ARG A 459 -25.75 -8.92 -6.06
C ARG A 459 -26.21 -10.33 -5.68
N ALA A 460 -27.31 -10.80 -6.28
CA ALA A 460 -27.85 -12.13 -6.01
C ALA A 460 -26.87 -13.25 -6.41
N SER A 461 -26.22 -13.13 -7.56
CA SER A 461 -25.22 -14.09 -8.04
C SER A 461 -24.01 -14.18 -7.10
N LEU A 462 -23.45 -13.04 -6.70
CA LEU A 462 -22.30 -12.98 -5.79
C LEU A 462 -22.66 -13.55 -4.40
N ALA A 463 -23.83 -13.17 -3.84
CA ALA A 463 -24.31 -13.69 -2.56
C ALA A 463 -24.56 -15.21 -2.61
N GLY A 464 -25.14 -15.70 -3.71
CA GLY A 464 -25.35 -17.13 -3.93
C GLY A 464 -24.05 -17.93 -4.00
N TRP A 465 -23.02 -17.37 -4.64
CA TRP A 465 -21.68 -17.96 -4.67
C TRP A 465 -21.06 -18.00 -3.26
N VAL A 466 -21.10 -16.89 -2.54
CA VAL A 466 -20.58 -16.82 -1.16
C VAL A 466 -21.28 -17.84 -0.25
N LYS A 467 -22.59 -18.03 -0.40
CA LYS A 467 -23.34 -19.02 0.39
C LYS A 467 -22.92 -20.46 0.09
N ARG A 468 -22.50 -20.76 -1.15
CA ARG A 468 -22.06 -22.12 -1.52
C ARG A 468 -20.62 -22.40 -1.11
N GLU A 469 -19.71 -21.44 -1.31
CA GLU A 469 -18.26 -21.64 -1.16
C GLU A 469 -17.72 -21.13 0.18
N GLY A 470 -18.45 -20.22 0.84
CA GLY A 470 -18.02 -19.62 2.11
C GLY A 470 -18.32 -20.49 3.31
N SER A 471 -17.42 -20.49 4.28
CA SER A 471 -17.69 -21.04 5.61
C SER A 471 -17.85 -19.92 6.65
N PRO A 472 -18.64 -20.11 7.73
CA PRO A 472 -18.80 -19.09 8.77
C PRO A 472 -17.48 -18.60 9.37
N GLU A 473 -16.46 -19.45 9.41
CA GLU A 473 -15.14 -19.17 9.95
C GLU A 473 -14.39 -18.11 9.13
N LEU A 474 -14.61 -18.06 7.82
CA LEU A 474 -13.98 -17.07 6.93
C LEU A 474 -14.48 -15.65 7.21
N PHE A 475 -15.69 -15.52 7.75
CA PHE A 475 -16.30 -14.23 8.07
C PHE A 475 -16.06 -13.76 9.51
N ARG A 476 -15.31 -14.54 10.29
CA ARG A 476 -14.83 -14.13 11.61
C ARG A 476 -13.48 -13.45 11.49
N LYS A 477 -13.39 -12.23 11.99
CA LYS A 477 -12.12 -11.50 12.04
C LYS A 477 -11.19 -12.21 13.03
N ARG A 478 -9.99 -12.58 12.57
CA ARG A 478 -8.94 -13.17 13.43
C ARG A 478 -7.89 -12.13 13.71
N LEU A 479 -7.49 -12.01 14.97
CA LEU A 479 -6.46 -11.10 15.42
C LEU A 479 -5.31 -11.92 16.01
N LYS A 480 -4.22 -11.99 15.26
CA LYS A 480 -3.03 -12.69 15.72
C LYS A 480 -2.31 -11.82 16.76
N ILE A 481 -2.32 -12.26 18.00
CA ILE A 481 -1.69 -11.60 19.14
C ILE A 481 -0.38 -12.32 19.43
N THR A 482 0.71 -11.58 19.49
CA THR A 482 2.04 -12.13 19.77
C THR A 482 2.07 -12.81 21.14
N ARG A 483 1.67 -12.07 22.17
CA ARG A 483 1.70 -12.55 23.56
C ARG A 483 0.81 -11.70 24.45
N GLU A 484 0.44 -12.25 25.59
CA GLU A 484 -0.12 -11.50 26.71
C GLU A 484 1.00 -10.88 27.55
N LEU A 485 0.86 -9.59 27.88
CA LEU A 485 1.82 -8.85 28.70
C LEU A 485 1.10 -8.08 29.81
N PRO A 486 1.68 -7.99 31.02
CA PRO A 486 1.18 -7.08 32.03
C PRO A 486 1.36 -5.61 31.58
N LEU A 487 0.47 -4.72 32.00
CA LEU A 487 0.55 -3.31 31.62
C LEU A 487 1.88 -2.65 32.05
N SER A 488 2.49 -3.13 33.13
CA SER A 488 3.80 -2.68 33.62
C SER A 488 4.96 -2.94 32.65
N ALA A 489 4.81 -3.90 31.72
CA ALA A 489 5.80 -4.16 30.69
C ALA A 489 5.72 -3.14 29.53
N ALA A 490 4.65 -2.36 29.41
CA ALA A 490 4.46 -1.36 28.36
C ALA A 490 5.34 -0.11 28.60
N GLY A 491 6.65 -0.27 28.48
CA GLY A 491 7.63 0.77 28.75
C GLY A 491 8.64 0.98 27.61
N LEU A 492 9.50 2.00 27.79
CA LEU A 492 10.53 2.36 26.82
C LEU A 492 11.51 1.21 26.49
N PRO A 493 11.99 0.42 27.48
CA PRO A 493 12.92 -0.68 27.18
C PRO A 493 12.33 -1.70 26.19
N LEU A 494 11.08 -2.10 26.39
CA LEU A 494 10.40 -3.01 25.46
C LEU A 494 10.17 -2.35 24.09
N TYR A 495 9.76 -1.08 24.07
CA TYR A 495 9.55 -0.36 22.81
C TYR A 495 10.85 -0.29 21.99
N ASP A 496 11.97 0.12 22.59
CA ASP A 496 13.28 0.24 21.91
C ASP A 496 13.75 -1.12 21.36
N GLU A 497 13.50 -2.19 22.10
CA GLU A 497 13.81 -3.53 21.65
C GLU A 497 12.96 -3.95 20.44
N LEU A 498 11.66 -3.69 20.49
CA LEU A 498 10.75 -3.97 19.36
C LEU A 498 11.08 -3.15 18.12
N GLU A 499 11.54 -1.90 18.27
CA GLU A 499 11.94 -1.06 17.14
C GLU A 499 13.14 -1.63 16.35
N ARG A 500 13.92 -2.54 16.91
CA ARG A 500 14.95 -3.29 16.19
C ARG A 500 14.38 -4.17 15.06
N LEU A 501 13.10 -4.55 15.16
CA LEU A 501 12.39 -5.27 14.10
C LEU A 501 11.91 -4.36 12.96
N ALA A 502 11.94 -3.03 13.13
CA ALA A 502 11.52 -2.09 12.09
C ALA A 502 12.42 -2.19 10.83
N PRO A 503 11.91 -1.81 9.63
CA PRO A 503 10.61 -1.21 9.34
C PRO A 503 9.46 -2.22 9.36
N PHE A 504 8.34 -1.84 9.98
CA PHE A 504 7.12 -2.65 10.03
C PHE A 504 6.22 -2.37 8.82
N GLY A 505 5.54 -3.40 8.32
CA GLY A 505 4.63 -3.29 7.18
C GLY A 505 4.12 -4.67 6.74
N ALA A 506 3.72 -4.81 5.48
CA ALA A 506 3.36 -6.10 4.92
C ALA A 506 4.53 -7.09 5.10
N GLY A 507 4.27 -8.35 5.42
CA GLY A 507 5.29 -9.37 5.66
C GLY A 507 6.12 -9.20 6.95
N ASN A 508 6.08 -8.04 7.61
CA ASN A 508 6.71 -7.77 8.90
C ASN A 508 5.80 -6.93 9.79
N ALA A 509 4.73 -7.54 10.29
CA ALA A 509 3.76 -6.85 11.11
C ALA A 509 4.35 -6.36 12.44
N ARG A 510 3.95 -5.16 12.90
CA ARG A 510 4.27 -4.67 14.25
C ARG A 510 3.66 -5.64 15.28
N PRO A 511 4.42 -6.07 16.29
CA PRO A 511 3.90 -6.97 17.33
C PRO A 511 2.66 -6.40 18.00
N LEU A 512 1.65 -7.26 18.19
CA LEU A 512 0.40 -6.94 18.85
C LEU A 512 0.34 -7.72 20.18
N PHE A 513 0.09 -7.02 21.27
CA PHE A 513 0.04 -7.60 22.60
C PHE A 513 -1.37 -7.53 23.18
N ALA A 514 -1.74 -8.58 23.95
CA ALA A 514 -2.91 -8.52 24.81
C ALA A 514 -2.49 -8.00 26.19
N PHE A 515 -3.29 -7.08 26.72
CA PHE A 515 -3.10 -6.57 28.09
C PHE A 515 -4.36 -6.92 28.90
N PRO A 516 -4.24 -7.88 29.83
CA PRO A 516 -5.38 -8.33 30.63
C PRO A 516 -5.64 -7.42 31.83
N THR A 517 -6.82 -7.57 32.40
CA THR A 517 -7.20 -7.03 33.71
C THR A 517 -6.98 -5.52 33.83
N LEU A 518 -7.57 -4.78 32.89
CA LEU A 518 -7.49 -3.34 32.84
C LEU A 518 -8.76 -2.69 33.38
N SER A 519 -8.59 -1.48 33.92
CA SER A 519 -9.67 -0.55 34.22
C SER A 519 -9.31 0.84 33.71
N LEU A 520 -10.30 1.72 33.56
CA LEU A 520 -10.07 3.12 33.27
C LEU A 520 -9.83 3.89 34.57
N GLU A 521 -8.79 4.72 34.62
CA GLU A 521 -8.57 5.63 35.75
C GLU A 521 -9.50 6.85 35.71
N ARG A 522 -9.89 7.25 34.50
CA ARG A 522 -10.83 8.35 34.23
C ARG A 522 -11.62 8.09 32.95
N PRO A 523 -12.76 8.75 32.76
CA PRO A 523 -13.56 8.62 31.54
C PRO A 523 -12.73 8.89 30.27
N PRO A 524 -12.99 8.18 29.16
CA PRO A 524 -12.33 8.42 27.89
C PRO A 524 -12.61 9.82 27.35
N VAL A 525 -11.61 10.40 26.66
CA VAL A 525 -11.75 11.72 26.03
C VAL A 525 -11.73 11.59 24.52
N GLN A 526 -12.78 12.04 23.87
CA GLN A 526 -12.86 12.12 22.41
C GLN A 526 -12.12 13.37 21.91
N ALA A 527 -11.17 13.19 20.99
CA ALA A 527 -10.43 14.28 20.39
C ALA A 527 -10.10 13.98 18.93
N ARG A 528 -10.62 14.76 17.99
CA ARG A 528 -10.28 14.72 16.56
C ARG A 528 -10.32 13.32 15.92
N GLY A 529 -11.38 12.54 16.20
CA GLY A 529 -11.54 11.17 15.64
C GLY A 529 -10.67 10.10 16.32
N CYS A 530 -10.12 10.43 17.48
CA CYS A 530 -9.33 9.52 18.31
C CYS A 530 -9.91 9.55 19.74
N THR A 531 -10.07 8.37 20.33
CA THR A 531 -10.43 8.24 21.76
C THR A 531 -9.16 8.06 22.58
N ARG A 532 -8.92 8.92 23.53
CA ARG A 532 -7.80 8.83 24.48
C ARG A 532 -8.27 8.28 25.80
N MET A 533 -7.49 7.41 26.41
CA MET A 533 -7.78 6.70 27.65
C MET A 533 -6.56 6.67 28.55
N LEU A 534 -6.76 6.62 29.85
CA LEU A 534 -5.74 6.30 30.83
C LEU A 534 -6.06 4.93 31.44
N LEU A 535 -5.28 3.94 31.06
CA LEU A 535 -5.40 2.56 31.51
C LEU A 535 -4.72 2.36 32.85
N ARG A 536 -5.29 1.49 33.68
CA ARG A 536 -4.74 1.09 34.97
C ARG A 536 -4.83 -0.43 35.13
N SER A 537 -3.75 -1.03 35.67
CA SER A 537 -3.68 -2.43 36.14
C SER A 537 -2.82 -2.49 37.40
N GLY A 538 -3.44 -2.64 38.58
CA GLY A 538 -2.75 -2.47 39.86
C GLY A 538 -2.17 -1.05 40.01
N ASP A 539 -0.85 -0.97 40.21
CA ASP A 539 -0.13 0.31 40.29
C ASP A 539 0.35 0.83 38.92
N ALA A 540 0.32 -0.01 37.89
CA ALA A 540 0.74 0.37 36.53
C ALA A 540 -0.30 1.26 35.86
N ARG A 541 0.19 2.30 35.18
CA ARG A 541 -0.61 3.23 34.38
C ARG A 541 0.01 3.41 33.01
N CYS A 542 -0.82 3.45 31.98
CA CYS A 542 -0.38 3.74 30.63
C CYS A 542 -1.43 4.52 29.87
N GLU A 543 -1.03 5.54 29.12
CA GLU A 543 -1.93 6.19 28.17
C GLU A 543 -2.19 5.25 26.98
N ALA A 544 -3.43 5.28 26.51
CA ALA A 544 -3.81 4.55 25.32
C ALA A 544 -4.69 5.42 24.42
N PHE A 545 -4.74 5.05 23.15
CA PHE A 545 -5.61 5.70 22.19
C PHE A 545 -6.13 4.71 21.16
N ALA A 546 -7.31 5.03 20.62
CA ALA A 546 -7.96 4.23 19.59
C ALA A 546 -8.49 5.14 18.48
N PHE A 547 -8.30 4.74 17.22
CA PHE A 547 -8.96 5.33 16.07
C PHE A 547 -10.18 4.49 15.70
N ASP A 548 -11.28 5.13 15.31
CA ASP A 548 -12.51 4.50 14.80
C ASP A 548 -13.17 3.44 15.70
N LEU A 549 -12.72 3.28 16.95
CA LEU A 549 -13.44 2.46 17.92
C LEU A 549 -14.61 3.27 18.48
N ALA A 550 -15.80 2.71 18.37
CA ALA A 550 -16.98 3.23 19.08
C ALA A 550 -16.85 2.99 20.60
N VAL A 551 -15.79 3.52 21.20
CA VAL A 551 -15.49 3.39 22.64
C VAL A 551 -16.49 4.19 23.49
N SER A 552 -17.43 4.93 22.86
CA SER A 552 -18.45 5.70 23.55
C SER A 552 -19.50 4.85 24.26
N ARG A 553 -19.44 3.51 24.15
CA ARG A 553 -20.44 2.62 24.76
C ARG A 553 -19.79 1.66 25.74
N VAL A 554 -19.97 2.01 27.01
CA VAL A 554 -19.85 1.10 28.16
C VAL A 554 -18.57 0.25 28.15
N ILE A 555 -17.45 0.87 28.51
CA ILE A 555 -16.29 0.07 28.92
C ILE A 555 -16.68 -0.54 30.28
N PRO A 556 -16.74 -1.89 30.38
CA PRO A 556 -17.05 -2.57 31.64
C PRO A 556 -16.01 -2.23 32.71
N GLY A 557 -16.30 -2.47 33.97
CA GLY A 557 -15.40 -2.19 35.08
C GLY A 557 -14.01 -2.85 34.92
N ARG A 558 -13.96 -4.03 34.28
CA ARG A 558 -12.72 -4.71 33.89
C ARG A 558 -12.80 -5.19 32.44
N PHE A 559 -11.71 -5.00 31.70
CA PHE A 559 -11.61 -5.36 30.31
C PHE A 559 -10.18 -5.73 29.90
N GLN A 560 -10.03 -6.29 28.74
CA GLN A 560 -8.76 -6.59 28.09
C GLN A 560 -8.66 -5.80 26.78
N ILE A 561 -7.45 -5.42 26.38
CA ILE A 561 -7.20 -4.81 25.09
C ILE A 561 -6.16 -5.59 24.30
N ALA A 562 -6.27 -5.55 22.97
CA ALA A 562 -5.18 -5.87 22.06
C ALA A 562 -4.63 -4.55 21.50
N GLY A 563 -3.32 -4.32 21.64
CA GLY A 563 -2.72 -3.06 21.23
C GLY A 563 -1.22 -3.17 20.89
N HIS A 564 -0.77 -2.18 20.12
CA HIS A 564 0.64 -1.98 19.79
C HIS A 564 1.25 -0.94 20.73
N LEU A 565 2.52 -1.09 21.06
CA LEU A 565 3.27 0.01 21.69
C LEU A 565 3.56 1.09 20.65
N ASP A 566 3.39 2.34 21.04
CA ASP A 566 3.57 3.53 20.22
C ASP A 566 4.33 4.61 21.00
N TRP A 567 5.17 5.39 20.30
CA TRP A 567 5.94 6.49 20.88
C TRP A 567 5.25 7.83 20.69
N ASP A 568 4.93 8.49 21.80
CA ASP A 568 4.47 9.87 21.80
C ASP A 568 5.66 10.84 21.82
N ALA A 569 6.07 11.33 20.65
CA ALA A 569 7.22 12.24 20.54
C ALA A 569 7.02 13.55 21.31
N LEU A 570 5.78 14.05 21.44
CA LEU A 570 5.46 15.27 22.17
C LEU A 570 5.50 15.05 23.68
N GLY A 571 4.91 13.96 24.16
CA GLY A 571 4.89 13.58 25.57
C GLY A 571 6.13 12.84 26.03
N LYS A 572 7.02 12.45 25.13
CA LYS A 572 8.22 11.62 25.39
C LYS A 572 7.91 10.39 26.27
N ARG A 573 6.85 9.65 25.88
CA ARG A 573 6.35 8.49 26.63
C ARG A 573 5.79 7.42 25.71
N ILE A 574 5.72 6.20 26.25
CA ILE A 574 5.06 5.07 25.58
C ILE A 574 3.55 5.18 25.78
N ARG A 575 2.81 4.86 24.73
CA ARG A 575 1.35 4.71 24.70
C ARG A 575 0.98 3.37 24.10
N VAL A 576 -0.24 2.92 24.35
CA VAL A 576 -0.81 1.76 23.67
C VAL A 576 -1.81 2.23 22.62
N ARG A 577 -1.55 1.90 21.36
CA ARG A 577 -2.50 2.05 20.26
C ARG A 577 -3.44 0.84 20.23
N ILE A 578 -4.66 1.01 20.69
CA ILE A 578 -5.65 -0.06 20.81
C ILE A 578 -6.13 -0.44 19.40
N VAL A 579 -6.15 -1.74 19.14
CA VAL A 579 -6.68 -2.36 17.92
C VAL A 579 -8.04 -3.00 18.17
N ASP A 580 -8.21 -3.63 19.35
CA ASP A 580 -9.44 -4.29 19.76
C ASP A 580 -9.54 -4.36 21.28
N TRP A 581 -10.75 -4.62 21.81
CA TRP A 581 -10.98 -4.78 23.23
C TRP A 581 -12.14 -5.75 23.50
N ARG A 582 -12.13 -6.40 24.65
CA ARG A 582 -13.21 -7.28 25.11
C ARG A 582 -13.43 -7.16 26.61
N ALA A 583 -14.67 -7.37 27.05
CA ALA A 583 -14.99 -7.46 28.48
C ALA A 583 -14.33 -8.71 29.08
N GLU A 584 -13.90 -8.65 30.36
CA GLU A 584 -13.50 -9.86 31.07
C GLU A 584 -14.73 -10.74 31.35
N PRO A 585 -14.60 -12.10 31.27
CA PRO A 585 -15.65 -13.00 31.66
C PRO A 585 -16.05 -12.76 33.13
N GLY A 586 -17.31 -12.45 33.41
CA GLY A 586 -17.85 -12.17 34.75
C GLY A 586 -17.91 -10.70 35.16
N GLY A 587 -17.51 -9.77 34.30
CA GLY A 587 -17.68 -8.33 34.52
C GLY A 587 -19.13 -7.90 34.33
N CYS A 588 -19.82 -7.54 35.42
CA CYS A 588 -21.19 -7.04 35.36
C CYS A 588 -21.22 -5.66 34.63
N LEU A 589 -22.02 -5.57 33.58
CA LEU A 589 -22.33 -4.31 32.90
C LEU A 589 -23.06 -3.37 33.87
N ARG A 590 -22.35 -2.42 34.48
CA ARG A 590 -23.01 -1.31 35.17
C ARG A 590 -23.31 -0.22 34.13
N SER A 591 -24.58 -0.01 33.83
CA SER A 591 -25.03 1.17 33.11
C SER A 591 -24.65 2.41 33.91
N ALA A 592 -23.70 3.19 33.45
CA ALA A 592 -23.47 4.52 33.99
C ALA A 592 -24.53 5.44 33.37
N THR A 593 -25.57 5.71 34.11
CA THR A 593 -26.48 6.86 33.88
C THR A 593 -25.62 8.11 34.03
N ILE A 594 -25.45 8.86 32.96
CA ILE A 594 -24.88 10.21 33.00
C ILE A 594 -26.04 11.15 33.39
N GLU A 595 -25.95 11.74 34.57
CA GLU A 595 -26.67 12.96 34.91
C GLU A 595 -26.08 14.18 34.18
#